data_e0d3ee9a72b9ead45476c4216b01517a
#
_entry.id   e0d3ee9a72b9ead45476c4216b01517a
#
_cell.length_a   1.000
_cell.length_b   1.000
_cell.length_c   1.000
_cell.angle_alpha   90.00
_cell.angle_beta   90.00
_cell.angle_gamma   90.00
#
_symmetry.space_group_name_H-M   'P 1'
#
loop_
_entity.id
_entity.type
_entity.pdbx_description
1 polymer ?
#
loop_
_entity_poly.entity_id
_entity_poly.type
_entity_poly.pdbx_seq_one_letter_code
_entity_poly.pdbx_strand_id
1 'polypeptide(L)' 'MPDVTLVVRGLAGADDAERLERALARLGAVREVNVDSEKGLLAVSYEGGEAELGRIEESVRDAGYEYESSPGAREAGGD' A
#
# COMPACT_ATOMS: atom_id res chain seq x y z
N MET A 1 -7.87 -4.47 12.92
CA MET A 1 -7.44 -4.69 11.54
C MET A 1 -6.06 -4.10 11.35
N PRO A 2 -5.16 -4.85 10.77
CA PRO A 2 -3.81 -4.31 10.56
C PRO A 2 -3.79 -3.23 9.49
N ASP A 3 -2.91 -2.28 9.69
CA ASP A 3 -2.66 -1.21 8.75
C ASP A 3 -1.19 -1.24 8.35
N VAL A 4 -0.92 -0.86 7.13
CA VAL A 4 0.45 -0.70 6.67
C VAL A 4 0.57 0.59 5.90
N THR A 5 1.71 1.26 6.07
CA THR A 5 2.03 2.45 5.30
C THR A 5 3.30 2.16 4.52
N LEU A 6 3.22 2.37 3.22
CA LEU A 6 4.34 2.15 2.34
C LEU A 6 4.75 3.46 1.70
N VAL A 7 6.05 3.64 1.50
CA VAL A 7 6.55 4.73 0.70
C VAL A 7 6.60 4.22 -0.73
N VAL A 8 5.87 4.87 -1.63
CA VAL A 8 5.77 4.44 -3.02
C VAL A 8 6.48 5.45 -3.90
N ARG A 9 7.36 4.96 -4.73
CA ARG A 9 8.12 5.80 -5.66
C ARG A 9 7.47 5.75 -7.02
N GLY A 10 7.53 6.87 -7.70
CA GLY A 10 7.00 6.97 -9.05
C GLY A 10 5.58 7.49 -9.13
N LEU A 11 5.01 7.90 -8.01
CA LEU A 11 3.69 8.53 -8.04
C LEU A 11 3.84 9.93 -8.60
N ALA A 12 3.20 10.20 -9.72
CA ALA A 12 3.33 11.47 -10.41
C ALA A 12 2.11 12.37 -10.25
N GLY A 13 1.02 11.86 -9.71
CA GLY A 13 -0.16 12.69 -9.52
C GLY A 13 -1.39 11.86 -9.23
N ALA A 14 -2.56 12.49 -9.39
CA ALA A 14 -3.83 11.87 -9.05
C ALA A 14 -4.12 10.63 -9.88
N ASP A 15 -3.68 10.60 -11.14
CA ASP A 15 -3.93 9.45 -12.00
C ASP A 15 -3.22 8.21 -11.48
N ASP A 16 -1.98 8.37 -11.02
CA ASP A 16 -1.23 7.27 -10.45
C ASP A 16 -1.85 6.80 -9.15
N ALA A 17 -2.27 7.75 -8.32
CA ALA A 17 -2.91 7.41 -7.06
C ALA A 17 -4.18 6.59 -7.31
N GLU A 18 -4.97 6.98 -8.28
CA GLU A 18 -6.21 6.29 -8.61
C GLU A 18 -5.94 4.90 -9.14
N ARG A 19 -4.93 4.77 -9.99
CA ARG A 19 -4.55 3.47 -10.53
C ARG A 19 -4.15 2.51 -9.42
N LEU A 20 -3.36 3.01 -8.48
CA LEU A 20 -2.89 2.20 -7.37
C LEU A 20 -4.05 1.80 -6.47
N GLU A 21 -4.96 2.73 -6.20
CA GLU A 21 -6.15 2.43 -5.41
C GLU A 21 -6.97 1.32 -6.04
N ARG A 22 -7.15 1.38 -7.34
CA ARG A 22 -7.94 0.36 -8.05
C ARG A 22 -7.27 -1.00 -7.99
N ALA A 23 -5.96 -1.00 -8.17
CA ALA A 23 -5.22 -2.26 -8.15
C ALA A 23 -5.36 -2.94 -6.79
N LEU A 24 -5.28 -2.16 -5.73
CA LEU A 24 -5.37 -2.71 -4.38
C LEU A 24 -6.79 -3.05 -3.98
N ALA A 25 -7.76 -2.29 -4.46
CA ALA A 25 -9.16 -2.55 -4.14
C ALA A 25 -9.64 -3.89 -4.68
N ARG A 26 -8.94 -4.46 -5.63
CA ARG A 26 -9.29 -5.78 -6.16
C ARG A 26 -8.98 -6.91 -5.20
N LEU A 27 -8.10 -6.65 -4.24
CA LEU A 27 -7.72 -7.68 -3.29
C LEU A 27 -8.81 -7.81 -2.24
N GLY A 28 -9.29 -9.02 -2.05
CA GLY A 28 -10.40 -9.26 -1.13
C GLY A 28 -10.10 -8.91 0.31
N ALA A 29 -8.82 -8.95 0.68
CA ALA A 29 -8.40 -8.67 2.05
C ALA A 29 -8.29 -7.17 2.34
N VAL A 30 -8.27 -6.33 1.31
CA VAL A 30 -8.09 -4.90 1.50
C VAL A 30 -9.41 -4.25 1.87
N ARG A 31 -9.39 -3.45 2.93
CA ARG A 31 -10.58 -2.75 3.42
C ARG A 31 -10.59 -1.30 3.04
N GLU A 32 -9.44 -0.65 3.12
CA GLU A 32 -9.37 0.76 2.82
C GLU A 32 -7.99 1.09 2.26
N VAL A 33 -7.97 2.01 1.31
CA VAL A 33 -6.72 2.44 0.68
C VAL A 33 -6.71 3.96 0.64
N ASN A 34 -5.63 4.55 1.09
CA ASN A 34 -5.42 5.99 0.99
C ASN A 34 -4.06 6.24 0.36
N VAL A 35 -4.04 7.04 -0.69
CA VAL A 35 -2.80 7.37 -1.38
C VAL A 35 -2.58 8.86 -1.30
N ASP A 36 -1.40 9.27 -0.85
CA ASP A 36 -0.99 10.67 -0.85
C ASP A 36 0.10 10.80 -1.89
N SER A 37 -0.29 11.28 -3.07
CA SER A 37 0.65 11.37 -4.19
C SER A 37 1.71 12.44 -3.97
N GLU A 38 1.41 13.44 -3.16
CA GLU A 38 2.40 14.49 -2.89
C GLU A 38 3.53 13.97 -2.02
N LYS A 39 3.21 13.15 -1.05
CA LYS A 39 4.20 12.60 -0.13
C LYS A 39 4.71 11.24 -0.58
N GLY A 40 4.05 10.64 -1.55
CA GLY A 40 4.42 9.30 -1.99
C GLY A 40 4.10 8.24 -0.96
N LEU A 41 3.01 8.41 -0.23
CA LEU A 41 2.63 7.48 0.83
C LEU A 41 1.38 6.72 0.44
N LEU A 42 1.38 5.45 0.79
CA LEU A 42 0.24 4.56 0.58
C LEU A 42 -0.11 3.93 1.92
N ALA A 43 -1.32 4.18 2.39
CA ALA A 43 -1.82 3.58 3.61
C ALA A 43 -2.91 2.59 3.26
N VAL A 44 -2.80 1.37 3.75
CA VAL A 44 -3.74 0.30 3.44
C VAL A 44 -4.19 -0.36 4.74
N SER A 45 -5.50 -0.47 4.90
CA SER A 45 -6.08 -1.27 5.97
C SER A 45 -6.54 -2.59 5.36
N TYR A 46 -6.17 -3.69 5.97
CA TYR A 46 -6.45 -4.99 5.39
C TYR A 46 -6.71 -6.01 6.50
N GLU A 47 -7.29 -7.14 6.10
CA GLU A 47 -7.51 -8.26 7.01
C GLU A 47 -6.56 -9.38 6.62
N GLY A 48 -6.03 -10.07 7.63
CA GLY A 48 -5.15 -11.19 7.40
C GLY A 48 -3.79 -10.95 8.00
N GLY A 49 -2.79 -11.59 7.45
CA GLY A 49 -1.45 -11.54 7.98
C GLY A 49 -0.43 -11.23 6.90
N GLU A 50 0.75 -11.83 7.06
CA GLU A 50 1.86 -11.53 6.16
C GLU A 50 1.61 -11.94 4.71
N ALA A 51 0.82 -12.99 4.52
CA ALA A 51 0.50 -13.42 3.16
C ALA A 51 -0.29 -12.34 2.42
N GLU A 52 -1.23 -11.71 3.12
CA GLU A 52 -2.03 -10.64 2.53
C GLU A 52 -1.20 -9.39 2.32
N LEU A 53 -0.31 -9.09 3.25
CA LEU A 53 0.61 -7.97 3.08
C LEU A 53 1.49 -8.19 1.85
N GLY A 54 1.97 -9.41 1.66
CA GLY A 54 2.76 -9.75 0.49
C GLY A 54 2.01 -9.51 -0.81
N ARG A 55 0.72 -9.82 -0.83
CA ARG A 55 -0.10 -9.57 -2.02
C ARG A 55 -0.29 -8.09 -2.28
N ILE A 56 -0.43 -7.30 -1.23
CA ILE A 56 -0.52 -5.85 -1.37
C ILE A 56 0.76 -5.31 -1.99
N GLU A 57 1.89 -5.73 -1.47
CA GLU A 57 3.18 -5.29 -1.99
C GLU A 57 3.37 -5.70 -3.44
N GLU A 58 2.98 -6.94 -3.75
CA GLU A 58 3.09 -7.44 -5.10
C GLU A 58 2.22 -6.64 -6.06
N SER A 59 1.02 -6.26 -5.62
CA SER A 59 0.13 -5.46 -6.45
C SER A 59 0.71 -4.09 -6.75
N VAL A 60 1.41 -3.49 -5.78
CA VAL A 60 2.07 -2.22 -6.00
C VAL A 60 3.13 -2.36 -7.09
N ARG A 61 3.92 -3.42 -7.02
CA ARG A 61 4.97 -3.66 -8.01
C ARG A 61 4.38 -3.97 -9.39
N ASP A 62 3.32 -4.76 -9.42
CA ASP A 62 2.66 -5.10 -10.68
C ASP A 62 2.07 -3.88 -11.36
N ALA A 63 1.67 -2.89 -10.58
CA ALA A 63 1.16 -1.64 -11.14
C ALA A 63 2.27 -0.75 -11.67
N GLY A 64 3.53 -1.14 -11.47
CA GLY A 64 4.67 -0.42 -12.03
C GLY A 64 5.36 0.51 -11.06
N TYR A 65 5.14 0.34 -9.77
CA TYR A 65 5.73 1.23 -8.77
C TYR A 65 6.69 0.46 -7.87
N GLU A 66 7.63 1.21 -7.29
CA GLU A 66 8.51 0.67 -6.26
C GLU A 66 8.00 1.12 -4.90
N TYR A 67 8.25 0.32 -3.90
CA TYR A 67 7.79 0.64 -2.57
C TYR A 67 8.85 0.32 -1.53
N GLU A 68 8.71 0.99 -0.36
CA GLU A 68 9.49 0.67 0.83
C GLU A 68 8.54 0.75 2.02
N SER A 69 8.76 -0.11 3.00
CA SER A 69 7.97 -0.06 4.21
C SER A 69 8.30 1.19 5.00
N SER A 70 7.27 1.87 5.49
CA SER A 70 7.48 2.98 6.38
C SER A 70 8.04 2.46 7.70
N PRO A 71 9.12 3.05 8.22
CA PRO A 71 9.71 2.56 9.47
C PRO A 71 8.72 2.52 10.63
N GLY A 72 7.87 3.53 10.74
CA GLY A 72 6.91 3.55 11.82
C GLY A 72 5.88 2.45 11.75
N ALA A 73 5.40 2.14 10.54
CA ALA A 73 4.42 1.10 10.36
C ALA A 73 5.00 -0.27 10.70
N ARG A 74 6.22 -0.51 10.27
CA ARG A 74 6.86 -1.80 10.51
C ARG A 74 7.15 -2.02 11.99
N GLU A 75 7.58 -0.99 12.66
CA GLU A 75 7.88 -1.09 14.08
C GLU A 75 6.64 -1.37 14.90
N ALA A 76 5.56 -0.73 14.58
CA ALA A 76 4.32 -0.95 15.31
C ALA A 76 3.86 -2.39 15.21
N GLY A 77 4.09 -3.01 14.09
CA GLY A 77 3.70 -4.39 13.91
C GLY A 77 4.71 -5.38 14.45
N GLY A 78 5.96 -4.96 14.52
CA GLY A 78 7.05 -5.86 14.88
C GLY A 78 7.15 -6.15 16.35
N ASP A 79 6.65 -5.29 17.14
CA ASP A 79 6.76 -5.46 18.57
C ASP A 79 5.45 -5.87 19.16
#